data_684ffc16d9388eb64a09a01861186800
#
_entry.id   684ffc16d9388eb64a09a01861186800
#
_cell.length_a   1.000
_cell.length_b   1.000
_cell.length_c   1.000
_cell.angle_alpha   90.00
_cell.angle_beta   90.00
_cell.angle_gamma   90.00
#
_symmetry.space_group_name_H-M   'P 1'
#
loop_
_entity.id
_entity.type
_entity.pdbx_description
1 polymer ?
#
loop_
_entity_poly.entity_id
_entity_poly.type
_entity_poly.pdbx_seq_one_letter_code
_entity_poly.pdbx_strand_id
1 'polypeptide(L)'
;MEKIVPDLADLPVALVRIGFGEFVANFDPLRPRQINWLMHREKVPNHLKVLLDLFLLCREVGIPDLPDNLDWIPAVLVRYRLADVTEGRTLRLRHNMALLPILGRWLFCNPPGTGSKYYVGDDSLALMMRVMPSMGGTVLDLCAGSGLQSLHCAGWARQVTSVECDAEVAALARVNVLLNSLGDRVTAFQGDLFEPVLGQRFDMVIANPPLLPYPDALPDHPIGQGGSNGMHVTCRILKGLQAAMADRGHAQIVSACLTDRFNQGLYDLVSPIARNHGLDIKVSVLSMQDMTENGHSIQAVIRAVADEISAELETVRQAYVDLLRQRNATHLSFLLLLVTHGNGAIDMTDMSVSGSADLWHVDPL
;
A
#
# COMPACT_ATOMS: atom_id res chain seq x y z
N MET A 1 -28.35 -12.86 -31.02
CA MET A 1 -27.74 -12.25 -29.85
C MET A 1 -26.27 -12.62 -29.88
N GLU A 2 -25.41 -11.64 -30.16
CA GLU A 2 -23.97 -11.84 -29.98
C GLU A 2 -23.70 -12.22 -28.52
N LYS A 3 -22.97 -13.30 -28.31
CA LYS A 3 -22.50 -13.67 -26.97
C LYS A 3 -21.59 -12.53 -26.51
N ILE A 4 -22.03 -11.76 -25.52
CA ILE A 4 -21.17 -10.78 -24.85
C ILE A 4 -19.97 -11.57 -24.29
N VAL A 5 -18.79 -11.30 -24.80
CA VAL A 5 -17.56 -11.93 -24.29
C VAL A 5 -17.24 -11.27 -22.96
N PRO A 6 -17.17 -12.01 -21.85
CA PRO A 6 -16.84 -11.43 -20.55
C PRO A 6 -15.49 -10.71 -20.56
N ASP A 7 -15.38 -9.65 -19.78
CA ASP A 7 -14.16 -8.88 -19.61
C ASP A 7 -13.75 -8.81 -18.13
N LEU A 8 -12.63 -8.17 -17.85
CA LEU A 8 -12.06 -8.09 -16.50
C LEU A 8 -13.04 -7.52 -15.47
N ALA A 9 -13.84 -6.54 -15.85
CA ALA A 9 -14.87 -5.93 -15.01
C ALA A 9 -15.99 -6.89 -14.59
N ASP A 10 -16.18 -8.00 -15.33
CA ASP A 10 -17.17 -9.03 -15.00
C ASP A 10 -16.68 -9.98 -13.90
N LEU A 11 -15.35 -10.05 -13.67
CA LEU A 11 -14.75 -10.98 -12.72
C LEU A 11 -15.27 -10.79 -11.29
N PRO A 12 -15.31 -9.58 -10.70
CA PRO A 12 -15.89 -9.38 -9.36
C PRO A 12 -17.32 -9.84 -9.25
N VAL A 13 -18.15 -9.53 -10.25
CA VAL A 13 -19.56 -9.91 -10.28
C VAL A 13 -19.73 -11.43 -10.35
N ALA A 14 -18.93 -12.10 -11.16
CA ALA A 14 -18.95 -13.56 -11.27
C ALA A 14 -18.53 -14.26 -9.98
N LEU A 15 -17.46 -13.75 -9.32
CA LEU A 15 -16.99 -14.27 -8.03
C LEU A 15 -18.02 -14.07 -6.90
N VAL A 16 -18.72 -12.95 -6.87
CA VAL A 16 -19.82 -12.73 -5.92
C VAL A 16 -20.98 -13.69 -6.20
N ARG A 17 -21.40 -13.86 -7.46
CA ARG A 17 -22.51 -14.75 -7.84
C ARG A 17 -22.30 -16.21 -7.46
N ILE A 18 -21.04 -16.68 -7.48
CA ILE A 18 -20.73 -18.07 -7.08
C ILE A 18 -20.55 -18.22 -5.55
N GLY A 19 -20.66 -17.14 -4.78
CA GLY A 19 -20.48 -17.14 -3.33
C GLY A 19 -19.02 -16.96 -2.87
N PHE A 20 -18.07 -16.73 -3.77
CA PHE A 20 -16.67 -16.56 -3.39
C PHE A 20 -16.45 -15.25 -2.62
N GLY A 21 -17.12 -14.16 -3.02
CA GLY A 21 -17.05 -12.89 -2.31
C GLY A 21 -17.56 -12.99 -0.87
N GLU A 22 -18.71 -13.68 -0.66
CA GLU A 22 -19.25 -13.92 0.68
C GLU A 22 -18.31 -14.79 1.53
N PHE A 23 -17.71 -15.81 0.90
CA PHE A 23 -16.75 -16.66 1.59
C PHE A 23 -15.54 -15.86 2.07
N VAL A 24 -14.95 -15.02 1.22
CA VAL A 24 -13.79 -14.21 1.58
C VAL A 24 -14.13 -13.16 2.64
N ALA A 25 -15.36 -12.66 2.67
CA ALA A 25 -15.83 -11.72 3.69
C ALA A 25 -15.88 -12.31 5.13
N ASN A 26 -15.79 -13.65 5.29
CA ASN A 26 -15.67 -14.26 6.61
C ASN A 26 -14.26 -14.10 7.23
N PHE A 27 -13.25 -13.71 6.43
CA PHE A 27 -11.93 -13.42 6.95
C PHE A 27 -11.84 -11.96 7.35
N ASP A 28 -10.95 -11.67 8.32
CA ASP A 28 -10.69 -10.30 8.74
C ASP A 28 -10.12 -9.49 7.55
N PRO A 29 -10.82 -8.48 7.05
CA PRO A 29 -10.34 -7.68 5.92
C PRO A 29 -9.11 -6.84 6.26
N LEU A 30 -8.85 -6.60 7.54
CA LEU A 30 -7.69 -5.88 8.02
C LEU A 30 -6.47 -6.79 8.21
N ARG A 31 -6.68 -8.12 8.17
CA ARG A 31 -5.64 -9.14 8.34
C ARG A 31 -5.71 -10.23 7.27
N PRO A 32 -5.62 -9.88 5.98
CA PRO A 32 -5.75 -10.86 4.89
C PRO A 32 -4.48 -11.71 4.75
N ARG A 33 -4.22 -12.61 5.70
CA ARG A 33 -3.03 -13.46 5.72
C ARG A 33 -3.27 -14.81 5.07
N GLN A 34 -2.35 -15.24 4.21
CA GLN A 34 -2.42 -16.54 3.54
C GLN A 34 -2.55 -17.71 4.50
N ILE A 35 -1.91 -17.65 5.67
CA ILE A 35 -1.99 -18.71 6.66
C ILE A 35 -3.42 -18.94 7.14
N ASN A 36 -4.21 -17.89 7.31
CA ASN A 36 -5.61 -17.99 7.72
C ASN A 36 -6.44 -18.71 6.65
N TRP A 37 -6.22 -18.37 5.37
CA TRP A 37 -6.91 -19.02 4.25
C TRP A 37 -6.52 -20.49 4.13
N LEU A 38 -5.22 -20.79 4.29
CA LEU A 38 -4.71 -22.16 4.24
C LEU A 38 -5.30 -23.03 5.36
N MET A 39 -5.35 -22.53 6.60
CA MET A 39 -5.90 -23.26 7.76
C MET A 39 -7.38 -23.62 7.58
N HIS A 40 -8.12 -22.80 6.85
CA HIS A 40 -9.55 -23.03 6.64
C HIS A 40 -9.88 -23.72 5.31
N ARG A 41 -8.88 -24.01 4.47
CA ARG A 41 -9.08 -24.55 3.12
C ARG A 41 -9.97 -25.79 3.08
N GLU A 42 -9.82 -26.70 4.01
CA GLU A 42 -10.63 -27.94 4.03
C GLU A 42 -12.10 -27.73 4.40
N LYS A 43 -12.42 -26.59 5.01
CA LYS A 43 -13.80 -26.20 5.34
C LYS A 43 -14.50 -25.47 4.20
N VAL A 44 -13.76 -25.11 3.14
CA VAL A 44 -14.28 -24.40 1.97
C VAL A 44 -15.15 -25.34 1.15
N PRO A 45 -16.33 -24.89 0.67
CA PRO A 45 -17.11 -25.65 -0.30
C PRO A 45 -16.28 -26.07 -1.50
N ASN A 46 -16.45 -27.30 -1.98
CA ASN A 46 -15.60 -27.87 -3.03
C ASN A 46 -15.52 -27.00 -4.30
N HIS A 47 -16.63 -26.40 -4.71
CA HIS A 47 -16.67 -25.53 -5.89
C HIS A 47 -15.91 -24.21 -5.72
N LEU A 48 -15.59 -23.80 -4.48
CA LEU A 48 -14.79 -22.61 -4.19
C LEU A 48 -13.33 -22.91 -3.91
N LYS A 49 -12.94 -24.18 -3.68
CA LYS A 49 -11.54 -24.54 -3.34
C LYS A 49 -10.57 -24.14 -4.44
N VAL A 50 -10.92 -24.36 -5.70
CA VAL A 50 -10.07 -23.98 -6.82
C VAL A 50 -9.89 -22.47 -6.93
N LEU A 51 -10.93 -21.69 -6.61
CA LEU A 51 -10.84 -20.22 -6.60
C LEU A 51 -10.01 -19.70 -5.42
N LEU A 52 -10.13 -20.33 -4.25
CA LEU A 52 -9.28 -20.06 -3.10
C LEU A 52 -7.81 -20.34 -3.43
N ASP A 53 -7.52 -21.51 -4.01
CA ASP A 53 -6.17 -21.88 -4.40
C ASP A 53 -5.58 -20.88 -5.41
N LEU A 54 -6.35 -20.51 -6.44
CA LEU A 54 -5.90 -19.57 -7.47
C LEU A 54 -5.73 -18.14 -6.93
N PHE A 55 -6.82 -17.58 -6.36
CA PHE A 55 -6.91 -16.15 -6.07
C PHE A 55 -6.34 -15.74 -4.72
N LEU A 56 -6.36 -16.61 -3.70
CA LEU A 56 -5.84 -16.25 -2.38
C LEU A 56 -4.52 -16.94 -2.06
N LEU A 57 -4.38 -18.23 -2.38
CA LEU A 57 -3.18 -18.99 -2.07
C LEU A 57 -2.12 -18.93 -3.17
N CYS A 58 -2.39 -18.22 -4.27
CA CYS A 58 -1.47 -18.01 -5.40
C CYS A 58 -0.95 -19.33 -6.02
N ARG A 59 -1.75 -20.38 -5.94
CA ARG A 59 -1.40 -21.72 -6.42
C ARG A 59 -1.74 -21.90 -7.89
N GLU A 60 -1.04 -22.82 -8.51
CA GLU A 60 -1.41 -23.34 -9.82
C GLU A 60 -2.64 -24.25 -9.69
N VAL A 61 -3.62 -24.08 -10.58
CA VAL A 61 -4.87 -24.85 -10.60
C VAL A 61 -5.12 -25.43 -11.99
N GLY A 62 -5.81 -26.56 -12.05
CA GLY A 62 -6.28 -27.11 -13.33
C GLY A 62 -7.39 -26.26 -13.92
N ILE A 63 -7.27 -25.89 -15.20
CA ILE A 63 -8.34 -25.17 -15.91
C ILE A 63 -9.66 -25.97 -15.91
N PRO A 64 -9.64 -27.31 -16.10
CA PRO A 64 -10.84 -28.13 -16.01
C PRO A 64 -11.51 -28.18 -14.62
N ASP A 65 -10.77 -27.77 -13.57
CA ASP A 65 -11.31 -27.76 -12.20
C ASP A 65 -12.09 -26.48 -11.90
N LEU A 66 -12.00 -25.47 -12.79
CA LEU A 66 -12.80 -24.23 -12.65
C LEU A 66 -14.29 -24.55 -12.88
N PRO A 67 -15.20 -23.87 -12.15
CA PRO A 67 -16.62 -23.98 -12.42
C PRO A 67 -16.99 -23.65 -13.88
N ASP A 68 -17.89 -24.41 -14.49
CA ASP A 68 -18.26 -24.29 -15.92
C ASP A 68 -18.65 -22.86 -16.33
N ASN A 69 -19.29 -22.12 -15.44
CA ASN A 69 -19.69 -20.73 -15.69
C ASN A 69 -18.54 -19.72 -15.54
N LEU A 70 -17.33 -20.17 -15.24
CA LEU A 70 -16.11 -19.38 -15.08
C LEU A 70 -15.01 -19.81 -16.07
N ASP A 71 -15.34 -20.59 -17.09
CA ASP A 71 -14.44 -21.10 -18.12
C ASP A 71 -13.72 -19.98 -18.92
N TRP A 72 -14.25 -18.78 -18.91
CA TRP A 72 -13.71 -17.58 -19.56
C TRP A 72 -12.57 -16.91 -18.76
N ILE A 73 -12.44 -17.17 -17.45
CA ILE A 73 -11.44 -16.52 -16.57
C ILE A 73 -10.01 -16.66 -17.08
N PRO A 74 -9.52 -17.85 -17.49
CA PRO A 74 -8.15 -17.98 -17.99
C PRO A 74 -7.85 -17.03 -19.15
N ALA A 75 -8.75 -16.92 -20.11
CA ALA A 75 -8.57 -16.07 -21.29
C ALA A 75 -8.48 -14.59 -20.92
N VAL A 76 -9.32 -14.14 -19.98
CA VAL A 76 -9.32 -12.75 -19.46
C VAL A 76 -8.04 -12.48 -18.68
N LEU A 77 -7.65 -13.33 -17.74
CA LEU A 77 -6.44 -13.12 -16.94
C LEU A 77 -5.18 -13.07 -17.80
N VAL A 78 -5.07 -13.94 -18.83
CA VAL A 78 -3.96 -13.93 -19.77
C VAL A 78 -3.95 -12.66 -20.61
N ARG A 79 -5.11 -12.21 -21.12
CA ARG A 79 -5.25 -10.96 -21.89
C ARG A 79 -4.70 -9.75 -21.13
N TYR A 80 -4.97 -9.67 -19.83
CA TYR A 80 -4.50 -8.60 -18.96
C TYR A 80 -3.14 -8.87 -18.31
N ARG A 81 -2.43 -9.94 -18.74
CA ARG A 81 -1.11 -10.36 -18.24
C ARG A 81 -1.07 -10.63 -16.73
N LEU A 82 -2.19 -11.02 -16.15
CA LEU A 82 -2.33 -11.37 -14.74
C LEU A 82 -1.98 -12.82 -14.43
N ALA A 83 -2.06 -13.70 -15.42
CA ALA A 83 -1.80 -15.12 -15.25
C ALA A 83 -1.05 -15.72 -16.45
N ASP A 84 -0.42 -16.87 -16.20
CA ASP A 84 0.14 -17.75 -17.20
C ASP A 84 -0.66 -19.05 -17.28
N VAL A 85 -0.75 -19.59 -18.50
CA VAL A 85 -1.30 -20.91 -18.76
C VAL A 85 -0.16 -21.83 -19.18
N THR A 86 0.04 -22.92 -18.44
CA THR A 86 1.08 -23.90 -18.70
C THR A 86 0.47 -25.11 -19.42
N GLU A 87 1.09 -25.54 -20.53
CA GLU A 87 0.66 -26.69 -21.36
C GLU A 87 -0.83 -26.67 -21.76
N GLY A 88 -1.47 -25.47 -21.71
CA GLY A 88 -2.91 -25.29 -21.98
C GLY A 88 -3.85 -25.92 -20.96
N ARG A 89 -3.34 -26.39 -19.82
CA ARG A 89 -4.11 -27.13 -18.81
C ARG A 89 -4.11 -26.55 -17.42
N THR A 90 -3.10 -25.80 -17.05
CA THR A 90 -3.01 -25.20 -15.71
C THR A 90 -2.92 -23.68 -15.80
N LEU A 91 -3.45 -23.01 -14.78
CA LEU A 91 -3.52 -21.56 -14.65
C LEU A 91 -2.85 -21.13 -13.34
N ARG A 92 -1.98 -20.12 -13.40
CA ARG A 92 -1.35 -19.53 -12.24
C ARG A 92 -1.28 -18.03 -12.36
N LEU A 93 -1.58 -17.30 -11.28
CA LEU A 93 -1.36 -15.85 -11.22
C LEU A 93 0.14 -15.53 -11.23
N ARG A 94 0.51 -14.50 -11.98
CA ARG A 94 1.89 -14.01 -12.08
C ARG A 94 2.33 -13.34 -10.76
N HIS A 95 3.62 -13.31 -10.53
CA HIS A 95 4.27 -12.55 -9.46
C HIS A 95 3.72 -12.86 -8.06
N ASN A 96 3.22 -14.07 -7.85
CA ASN A 96 2.59 -14.46 -6.59
C ASN A 96 1.48 -13.49 -6.14
N MET A 97 0.71 -12.95 -7.09
CA MET A 97 -0.40 -12.06 -6.80
C MET A 97 -1.60 -12.83 -6.25
N ALA A 98 -2.35 -12.18 -5.39
CA ALA A 98 -3.69 -12.57 -4.97
C ALA A 98 -4.74 -11.60 -5.51
N LEU A 99 -6.00 -12.01 -5.55
CA LEU A 99 -7.13 -11.13 -5.79
C LEU A 99 -7.93 -10.98 -4.50
N LEU A 100 -7.86 -9.81 -3.89
CA LEU A 100 -8.43 -9.53 -2.58
C LEU A 100 -9.58 -8.51 -2.67
N PRO A 101 -10.72 -8.75 -2.02
CA PRO A 101 -11.68 -7.70 -1.74
C PRO A 101 -11.22 -6.90 -0.52
N ILE A 102 -10.88 -5.64 -0.72
CA ILE A 102 -10.43 -4.72 0.34
C ILE A 102 -11.31 -3.48 0.31
N LEU A 103 -11.93 -3.15 1.44
CA LEU A 103 -12.79 -1.96 1.59
C LEU A 103 -13.85 -1.83 0.45
N GLY A 104 -14.44 -2.93 0.04
CA GLY A 104 -15.47 -2.98 -1.00
C GLY A 104 -14.95 -2.87 -2.43
N ARG A 105 -13.64 -2.97 -2.65
CA ARG A 105 -12.97 -3.01 -3.96
C ARG A 105 -12.20 -4.30 -4.14
N TRP A 106 -12.14 -4.79 -5.37
CA TRP A 106 -11.32 -5.94 -5.73
C TRP A 106 -9.95 -5.48 -6.20
N LEU A 107 -8.90 -6.10 -5.69
CA LEU A 107 -7.54 -5.66 -5.95
C LEU A 107 -6.62 -6.85 -6.23
N PHE A 108 -5.94 -6.85 -7.37
CA PHE A 108 -4.76 -7.69 -7.57
C PHE A 108 -3.57 -7.04 -6.87
N CYS A 109 -2.97 -7.76 -5.94
CA CYS A 109 -1.78 -7.33 -5.19
C CYS A 109 -1.02 -8.55 -4.67
N ASN A 110 0.17 -8.36 -4.09
CA ASN A 110 0.79 -9.44 -3.32
C ASN A 110 0.00 -9.64 -2.01
N PRO A 111 -0.21 -10.88 -1.57
CA PRO A 111 -0.77 -11.12 -0.25
C PRO A 111 0.09 -10.43 0.82
N PRO A 112 -0.51 -9.77 1.81
CA PRO A 112 0.24 -9.10 2.87
C PRO A 112 1.26 -10.03 3.53
N GLY A 113 2.49 -9.53 3.65
CA GLY A 113 3.63 -10.29 4.22
C GLY A 113 4.31 -11.29 3.28
N THR A 114 3.94 -11.34 1.98
CA THR A 114 4.51 -12.33 1.05
C THR A 114 5.23 -11.75 -0.15
N GLY A 115 5.22 -10.47 -0.34
CA GLY A 115 5.87 -9.83 -1.48
C GLY A 115 5.88 -8.32 -1.34
N SER A 116 6.78 -7.73 -2.05
CA SER A 116 7.11 -6.33 -1.88
C SER A 116 6.72 -5.48 -3.08
N LYS A 117 6.68 -6.05 -4.30
CA LYS A 117 6.48 -5.26 -5.52
C LYS A 117 5.06 -4.70 -5.67
N TYR A 118 4.05 -5.53 -5.46
CA TYR A 118 2.64 -5.13 -5.55
C TYR A 118 2.03 -5.03 -4.17
N TYR A 119 2.71 -4.26 -3.34
CA TYR A 119 2.48 -4.17 -1.91
C TYR A 119 1.10 -3.62 -1.54
N VAL A 120 0.51 -4.22 -0.52
CA VAL A 120 -0.59 -3.67 0.29
C VAL A 120 -0.35 -4.15 1.71
N GLY A 121 -0.27 -3.23 2.65
CA GLY A 121 0.03 -3.54 4.05
C GLY A 121 -0.76 -2.71 5.05
N ASP A 122 -0.33 -2.81 6.30
CA ASP A 122 -0.99 -2.15 7.43
C ASP A 122 -0.99 -0.62 7.31
N ASP A 123 0.07 -0.05 6.74
CA ASP A 123 0.21 1.37 6.41
C ASP A 123 -0.85 1.84 5.40
N SER A 124 -1.08 1.03 4.34
CA SER A 124 -2.11 1.30 3.35
C SER A 124 -3.50 1.32 3.98
N LEU A 125 -3.80 0.36 4.85
CA LEU A 125 -5.06 0.29 5.59
C LEU A 125 -5.15 1.41 6.63
N ALA A 126 -4.06 1.69 7.36
CA ALA A 126 -4.02 2.78 8.33
C ALA A 126 -4.35 4.12 7.70
N LEU A 127 -3.85 4.39 6.49
CA LEU A 127 -4.21 5.57 5.72
C LEU A 127 -5.67 5.55 5.31
N MET A 128 -6.15 4.47 4.68
CA MET A 128 -7.53 4.39 4.17
C MET A 128 -8.59 4.56 5.25
N MET A 129 -8.35 4.02 6.44
CA MET A 129 -9.28 4.16 7.57
C MET A 129 -9.32 5.57 8.17
N ARG A 130 -8.37 6.44 7.82
CA ARG A 130 -8.22 7.81 8.36
C ARG A 130 -8.39 8.89 7.30
N VAL A 131 -8.70 8.51 6.05
CA VAL A 131 -8.94 9.50 5.00
C VAL A 131 -10.11 10.41 5.38
N MET A 132 -9.88 11.71 5.32
CA MET A 132 -10.92 12.73 5.44
C MET A 132 -11.43 13.09 4.04
N PRO A 133 -12.61 12.61 3.63
CA PRO A 133 -13.06 12.75 2.24
C PRO A 133 -13.28 14.21 1.83
N SER A 134 -12.75 14.60 0.66
CA SER A 134 -13.14 15.83 -0.04
C SER A 134 -14.27 15.50 -1.02
N MET A 135 -15.52 15.52 -0.52
CA MET A 135 -16.69 15.06 -1.28
C MET A 135 -16.86 15.81 -2.59
N GLY A 136 -16.86 15.07 -3.72
CA GLY A 136 -16.96 15.62 -5.07
C GLY A 136 -15.71 16.38 -5.55
N GLY A 137 -14.64 16.39 -4.76
CA GLY A 137 -13.36 17.02 -5.10
C GLY A 137 -12.50 16.18 -6.04
N THR A 138 -11.36 16.76 -6.42
CA THR A 138 -10.28 16.09 -7.15
C THR A 138 -9.22 15.57 -6.20
N VAL A 139 -8.74 14.36 -6.41
CA VAL A 139 -7.74 13.71 -5.56
C VAL A 139 -6.50 13.37 -6.38
N LEU A 140 -5.33 13.63 -5.81
CA LEU A 140 -4.04 13.13 -6.28
C LEU A 140 -3.55 12.07 -5.31
N ASP A 141 -3.32 10.86 -5.80
CA ASP A 141 -2.73 9.73 -5.07
C ASP A 141 -1.29 9.55 -5.55
N LEU A 142 -0.33 9.87 -4.68
CA LEU A 142 1.11 9.74 -4.94
C LEU A 142 1.66 8.47 -4.33
N CYS A 143 2.60 7.83 -5.02
CA CYS A 143 3.11 6.51 -4.67
C CYS A 143 1.97 5.49 -4.58
N ALA A 144 1.12 5.50 -5.60
CA ALA A 144 -0.18 4.83 -5.60
C ALA A 144 -0.09 3.29 -5.50
N GLY A 145 1.07 2.72 -5.79
CA GLY A 145 1.26 1.28 -5.77
C GLY A 145 0.26 0.57 -6.70
N SER A 146 -0.36 -0.49 -6.21
CA SER A 146 -1.41 -1.23 -6.93
C SER A 146 -2.75 -0.49 -7.04
N GLY A 147 -2.87 0.73 -6.49
CA GLY A 147 -4.01 1.63 -6.65
C GLY A 147 -5.07 1.54 -5.54
N LEU A 148 -4.80 0.93 -4.39
CA LEU A 148 -5.78 0.78 -3.31
C LEU A 148 -6.39 2.12 -2.88
N GLN A 149 -5.55 3.13 -2.62
CA GLN A 149 -5.96 4.46 -2.21
C GLN A 149 -6.84 5.14 -3.26
N SER A 150 -6.42 5.06 -4.53
CA SER A 150 -7.18 5.60 -5.66
C SER A 150 -8.56 4.97 -5.80
N LEU A 151 -8.65 3.64 -5.70
CA LEU A 151 -9.92 2.92 -5.78
C LEU A 151 -10.85 3.28 -4.61
N HIS A 152 -10.30 3.48 -3.41
CA HIS A 152 -11.07 3.91 -2.25
C HIS A 152 -11.60 5.34 -2.44
N CYS A 153 -10.72 6.28 -2.80
CA CYS A 153 -11.07 7.68 -3.02
C CYS A 153 -12.12 7.86 -4.13
N ALA A 154 -12.12 7.01 -5.17
CA ALA A 154 -13.10 7.03 -6.24
C ALA A 154 -14.55 6.79 -5.75
N GLY A 155 -14.75 6.31 -4.51
CA GLY A 155 -16.07 6.17 -3.92
C GLY A 155 -16.76 7.49 -3.63
N TRP A 156 -16.00 8.58 -3.42
CA TRP A 156 -16.52 9.90 -3.03
C TRP A 156 -15.94 11.07 -3.85
N ALA A 157 -14.77 10.89 -4.45
CA ALA A 157 -14.15 11.90 -5.30
C ALA A 157 -14.85 12.00 -6.67
N ARG A 158 -14.85 13.20 -7.27
CA ARG A 158 -15.27 13.39 -8.65
C ARG A 158 -14.27 12.79 -9.62
N GLN A 159 -12.98 12.98 -9.36
CA GLN A 159 -11.88 12.48 -10.17
C GLN A 159 -10.68 12.15 -9.29
N VAL A 160 -10.03 11.05 -9.56
CA VAL A 160 -8.78 10.64 -8.92
C VAL A 160 -7.69 10.52 -9.97
N THR A 161 -6.56 11.14 -9.69
CA THR A 161 -5.32 10.97 -10.46
C THR A 161 -4.34 10.20 -9.61
N SER A 162 -3.86 9.07 -10.08
CA SER A 162 -2.87 8.25 -9.39
C SER A 162 -1.53 8.31 -10.10
N VAL A 163 -0.45 8.37 -9.34
CA VAL A 163 0.92 8.43 -9.86
C VAL A 163 1.78 7.38 -9.16
N GLU A 164 2.41 6.52 -9.96
CA GLU A 164 3.32 5.47 -9.51
C GLU A 164 4.58 5.47 -10.38
N CYS A 165 5.75 5.38 -9.75
CA CYS A 165 7.02 5.48 -10.48
C CYS A 165 7.41 4.17 -11.19
N ASP A 166 7.11 3.00 -10.61
CA ASP A 166 7.37 1.72 -11.26
C ASP A 166 6.34 1.46 -12.37
N ALA A 167 6.84 1.22 -13.59
CA ALA A 167 6.00 1.05 -14.77
C ALA A 167 5.08 -0.19 -14.69
N GLU A 168 5.55 -1.29 -14.09
CA GLU A 168 4.76 -2.52 -13.96
C GLU A 168 3.70 -2.37 -12.88
N VAL A 169 4.03 -1.70 -11.77
CA VAL A 169 3.09 -1.41 -10.70
C VAL A 169 2.02 -0.42 -11.17
N ALA A 170 2.40 0.63 -11.91
CA ALA A 170 1.46 1.55 -12.54
C ALA A 170 0.55 0.84 -13.57
N ALA A 171 1.07 -0.15 -14.31
CA ALA A 171 0.26 -0.97 -15.21
C ALA A 171 -0.77 -1.82 -14.42
N LEU A 172 -0.37 -2.40 -13.29
CA LEU A 172 -1.30 -3.13 -12.42
C LEU A 172 -2.37 -2.20 -11.83
N ALA A 173 -2.01 -0.98 -11.43
CA ALA A 173 -2.99 0.00 -10.96
C ALA A 173 -4.09 0.27 -12.00
N ARG A 174 -3.71 0.42 -13.30
CA ARG A 174 -4.69 0.55 -14.41
C ARG A 174 -5.58 -0.67 -14.54
N VAL A 175 -5.02 -1.87 -14.40
CA VAL A 175 -5.78 -3.13 -14.42
C VAL A 175 -6.78 -3.17 -13.27
N ASN A 176 -6.38 -2.76 -12.06
CA ASN A 176 -7.26 -2.71 -10.90
C ASN A 176 -8.38 -1.66 -11.04
N VAL A 177 -8.11 -0.54 -11.72
CA VAL A 177 -9.13 0.45 -12.09
C VAL A 177 -10.18 -0.16 -13.01
N LEU A 178 -9.76 -0.90 -14.06
CA LEU A 178 -10.67 -1.60 -14.98
C LEU A 178 -11.46 -2.70 -14.27
N LEU A 179 -10.81 -3.48 -13.42
CA LEU A 179 -11.45 -4.53 -12.61
C LEU A 179 -12.63 -4.01 -11.80
N ASN A 180 -12.54 -2.77 -11.31
CA ASN A 180 -13.58 -2.13 -10.50
C ASN A 180 -14.53 -1.22 -11.30
N SER A 181 -14.43 -1.21 -12.64
CA SER A 181 -15.25 -0.34 -13.53
C SER A 181 -15.12 1.15 -13.18
N LEU A 182 -13.91 1.61 -12.84
CA LEU A 182 -13.63 2.98 -12.40
C LEU A 182 -12.86 3.82 -13.45
N GLY A 183 -12.78 3.37 -14.70
CA GLY A 183 -12.02 4.06 -15.75
C GLY A 183 -12.47 5.51 -16.01
N ASP A 184 -13.72 5.83 -15.75
CA ASP A 184 -14.27 7.17 -15.89
C ASP A 184 -13.88 8.11 -14.73
N ARG A 185 -13.43 7.56 -13.60
CA ARG A 185 -13.12 8.31 -12.38
C ARG A 185 -11.66 8.31 -11.99
N VAL A 186 -10.91 7.29 -12.37
CA VAL A 186 -9.51 7.11 -11.96
C VAL A 186 -8.62 7.06 -13.18
N THR A 187 -7.64 7.96 -13.23
CA THR A 187 -6.58 7.95 -14.26
C THR A 187 -5.24 7.66 -13.61
N ALA A 188 -4.56 6.58 -14.02
CA ALA A 188 -3.28 6.16 -13.47
C ALA A 188 -2.12 6.48 -14.43
N PHE A 189 -1.16 7.25 -13.95
CA PHE A 189 0.06 7.64 -14.66
C PHE A 189 1.28 6.91 -14.09
N GLN A 190 2.21 6.62 -14.96
CA GLN A 190 3.56 6.25 -14.55
C GLN A 190 4.42 7.51 -14.53
N GLY A 191 5.14 7.74 -13.43
CA GLY A 191 6.04 8.88 -13.29
C GLY A 191 6.48 9.12 -11.85
N ASP A 192 7.43 10.04 -11.66
CA ASP A 192 7.98 10.35 -10.34
C ASP A 192 7.19 11.52 -9.71
N LEU A 193 6.44 11.19 -8.65
CA LEU A 193 5.66 12.12 -7.83
C LEU A 193 4.78 13.07 -8.67
N PHE A 194 5.12 14.35 -8.69
CA PHE A 194 4.32 15.39 -9.33
C PHE A 194 4.58 15.57 -10.83
N GLU A 195 5.60 14.90 -11.39
CA GLU A 195 6.00 15.12 -12.80
C GLU A 195 4.85 14.96 -13.81
N PRO A 196 4.02 13.89 -13.74
CA PRO A 196 2.94 13.72 -14.70
C PRO A 196 1.79 14.72 -14.57
N VAL A 197 1.76 15.47 -13.46
CA VAL A 197 0.64 16.35 -13.08
C VAL A 197 1.08 17.80 -12.87
N LEU A 198 2.24 18.17 -13.41
CA LEU A 198 2.76 19.54 -13.30
C LEU A 198 1.73 20.58 -13.73
N GLY A 199 1.53 21.60 -12.90
CA GLY A 199 0.57 22.68 -13.14
C GLY A 199 -0.89 22.34 -12.81
N GLN A 200 -1.21 21.11 -12.43
CA GLN A 200 -2.52 20.74 -11.93
C GLN A 200 -2.62 21.00 -10.42
N ARG A 201 -3.85 21.27 -9.95
CA ARG A 201 -4.15 21.46 -8.54
C ARG A 201 -5.28 20.55 -8.09
N PHE A 202 -5.17 20.03 -6.87
CA PHE A 202 -6.07 19.03 -6.33
C PHE A 202 -6.67 19.49 -5.00
N ASP A 203 -7.93 19.15 -4.77
CA ASP A 203 -8.61 19.43 -3.50
C ASP A 203 -8.04 18.57 -2.36
N MET A 204 -7.50 17.41 -2.72
CA MET A 204 -6.81 16.54 -1.78
C MET A 204 -5.61 15.86 -2.43
N VAL A 205 -4.50 15.79 -1.69
CA VAL A 205 -3.36 14.93 -2.02
C VAL A 205 -3.27 13.85 -0.96
N ILE A 206 -3.20 12.59 -1.39
CA ILE A 206 -3.00 11.44 -0.50
C ILE A 206 -1.71 10.74 -0.88
N ALA A 207 -0.95 10.24 0.08
CA ALA A 207 0.26 9.50 -0.21
C ALA A 207 0.57 8.43 0.84
N ASN A 208 0.98 7.27 0.35
CA ASN A 208 1.63 6.22 1.13
C ASN A 208 3.01 5.96 0.52
N PRO A 209 4.00 6.84 0.75
CA PRO A 209 5.32 6.71 0.16
C PRO A 209 6.13 5.58 0.81
N PRO A 210 7.22 5.12 0.17
CA PRO A 210 8.22 4.32 0.84
C PRO A 210 8.66 5.00 2.15
N LEU A 211 8.50 4.29 3.27
CA LEU A 211 8.62 4.90 4.60
C LEU A 211 9.57 4.15 5.55
N LEU A 212 10.07 2.98 5.16
CA LEU A 212 10.99 2.24 6.03
C LEU A 212 12.39 2.84 6.01
N PRO A 213 13.00 3.10 7.18
CA PRO A 213 14.40 3.48 7.26
C PRO A 213 15.30 2.37 6.70
N TYR A 214 16.26 2.75 5.89
CA TYR A 214 17.15 1.79 5.25
C TYR A 214 18.59 2.26 5.29
N PRO A 215 19.55 1.43 5.78
CA PRO A 215 20.97 1.80 5.83
C PRO A 215 21.59 1.92 4.43
N ASP A 216 22.27 3.05 4.17
CA ASP A 216 22.97 3.29 2.90
C ASP A 216 24.13 2.28 2.64
N ALA A 217 24.58 1.56 3.70
CA ALA A 217 25.60 0.54 3.61
C ALA A 217 25.12 -0.81 3.03
N LEU A 218 23.80 -1.00 2.92
CA LEU A 218 23.22 -2.22 2.35
C LEU A 218 22.98 -2.04 0.85
N PRO A 219 22.93 -3.14 0.07
CA PRO A 219 22.58 -3.07 -1.34
C PRO A 219 21.26 -2.37 -1.58
N ASP A 220 21.15 -1.63 -2.68
CA ASP A 220 19.87 -1.02 -3.07
C ASP A 220 18.76 -2.07 -3.16
N HIS A 221 17.66 -1.75 -2.52
CA HIS A 221 16.45 -2.56 -2.55
C HIS A 221 15.29 -1.70 -3.08
N PRO A 222 14.57 -2.15 -4.12
CA PRO A 222 13.66 -1.26 -4.84
C PRO A 222 12.40 -0.88 -4.07
N ILE A 223 12.12 -1.49 -2.91
CA ILE A 223 10.79 -1.39 -2.32
C ILE A 223 10.84 -0.97 -0.84
N GLY A 224 10.00 0.01 -0.51
CA GLY A 224 9.78 0.45 0.87
C GLY A 224 10.87 1.36 1.44
N GLN A 225 11.94 1.66 0.68
CA GLN A 225 13.05 2.49 1.17
C GLN A 225 12.65 3.94 1.31
N GLY A 226 12.45 4.36 2.55
CA GLY A 226 12.23 5.76 2.93
C GLY A 226 13.54 6.57 3.09
N GLY A 227 14.69 6.03 2.65
CA GLY A 227 16.00 6.58 2.94
C GLY A 227 16.43 6.32 4.39
N SER A 228 17.58 6.83 4.78
CA SER A 228 18.22 6.54 6.07
C SER A 228 17.41 6.94 7.32
N ASN A 229 16.39 7.78 7.19
CA ASN A 229 15.49 8.13 8.30
C ASN A 229 14.01 7.79 8.06
N GLY A 230 13.66 7.19 6.92
CA GLY A 230 12.29 6.87 6.55
C GLY A 230 11.53 8.01 5.85
N MET A 231 12.05 9.24 5.84
CA MET A 231 11.32 10.44 5.42
C MET A 231 11.73 10.98 4.04
N HIS A 232 12.62 10.30 3.32
CA HIS A 232 13.19 10.86 2.07
C HIS A 232 12.09 11.22 1.06
N VAL A 233 11.22 10.28 0.72
CA VAL A 233 10.14 10.50 -0.26
C VAL A 233 9.08 11.45 0.32
N THR A 234 8.72 11.30 1.59
CA THR A 234 7.80 12.21 2.29
C THR A 234 8.28 13.66 2.22
N CYS A 235 9.56 13.92 2.46
CA CYS A 235 10.13 15.28 2.35
C CYS A 235 10.06 15.82 0.91
N ARG A 236 10.23 14.98 -0.11
CA ARG A 236 10.04 15.39 -1.52
C ARG A 236 8.59 15.77 -1.80
N ILE A 237 7.65 14.95 -1.29
CA ILE A 237 6.21 15.25 -1.41
C ILE A 237 5.89 16.58 -0.73
N LEU A 238 6.28 16.78 0.54
CA LEU A 238 6.03 18.02 1.26
C LEU A 238 6.49 19.27 0.49
N LYS A 239 7.65 19.20 -0.13
CA LYS A 239 8.22 20.33 -0.92
C LYS A 239 7.38 20.67 -2.17
N GLY A 240 6.64 19.70 -2.74
CA GLY A 240 5.81 19.90 -3.92
C GLY A 240 4.36 20.28 -3.62
N LEU A 241 3.89 20.09 -2.39
CA LEU A 241 2.46 20.23 -2.04
C LEU A 241 1.89 21.63 -2.32
N GLN A 242 2.64 22.68 -2.03
CA GLN A 242 2.16 24.06 -2.24
C GLN A 242 1.69 24.30 -3.67
N ALA A 243 2.40 23.76 -4.64
CA ALA A 243 2.04 23.92 -6.07
C ALA A 243 0.90 22.98 -6.50
N ALA A 244 0.76 21.82 -5.84
CA ALA A 244 -0.19 20.79 -6.23
C ALA A 244 -1.56 20.88 -5.51
N MET A 245 -1.62 21.51 -4.34
CA MET A 245 -2.89 21.68 -3.61
C MET A 245 -3.67 22.89 -4.15
N ALA A 246 -4.97 22.73 -4.29
CA ALA A 246 -5.90 23.85 -4.50
C ALA A 246 -5.90 24.79 -3.26
N ASP A 247 -6.43 26.01 -3.40
CA ASP A 247 -6.34 27.02 -2.34
C ASP A 247 -6.93 26.57 -0.97
N ARG A 248 -7.94 25.71 -1.00
CA ARG A 248 -8.54 25.08 0.20
C ARG A 248 -8.23 23.59 0.28
N GLY A 249 -7.28 23.14 -0.51
CA GLY A 249 -6.85 21.75 -0.55
C GLY A 249 -6.07 21.36 0.71
N HIS A 250 -6.00 20.06 0.93
CA HIS A 250 -5.20 19.49 2.00
C HIS A 250 -4.48 18.23 1.53
N ALA A 251 -3.46 17.80 2.28
CA ALA A 251 -2.83 16.52 2.03
C ALA A 251 -2.87 15.64 3.28
N GLN A 252 -3.03 14.33 3.07
CA GLN A 252 -2.89 13.30 4.09
C GLN A 252 -1.81 12.29 3.67
N ILE A 253 -0.80 12.13 4.50
CA ILE A 253 0.37 11.30 4.21
C ILE A 253 0.64 10.41 5.40
N VAL A 254 0.74 9.10 5.20
CA VAL A 254 1.37 8.21 6.18
C VAL A 254 2.87 8.24 5.99
N SER A 255 3.61 8.11 7.06
CA SER A 255 5.06 8.10 7.01
C SER A 255 5.65 7.39 8.23
N ALA A 256 6.95 7.17 8.22
CA ALA A 256 7.67 6.76 9.41
C ALA A 256 8.99 7.54 9.51
N CYS A 257 9.44 7.77 10.74
CA CYS A 257 10.67 8.50 11.00
C CYS A 257 11.50 7.83 12.09
N LEU A 258 12.77 7.55 11.81
CA LEU A 258 13.74 7.27 12.85
C LEU A 258 14.02 8.55 13.64
N THR A 259 13.80 8.50 14.94
CA THR A 259 13.86 9.67 15.81
C THR A 259 14.26 9.27 17.24
N ASP A 260 14.43 10.26 18.10
CA ASP A 260 14.51 10.09 19.54
C ASP A 260 13.11 9.90 20.17
N ARG A 261 13.09 9.59 21.47
CA ARG A 261 11.82 9.40 22.21
C ARG A 261 10.89 10.62 22.20
N PHE A 262 11.40 11.82 21.94
CA PHE A 262 10.63 13.05 21.97
C PHE A 262 10.26 13.58 20.58
N ASN A 263 10.59 12.82 19.53
CA ASN A 263 10.37 13.22 18.14
C ASN A 263 11.08 14.53 17.72
N GLN A 264 12.15 14.91 18.43
CA GLN A 264 12.88 16.14 18.12
C GLN A 264 13.51 16.10 16.73
N GLY A 265 14.10 14.95 16.34
CA GLY A 265 14.67 14.77 15.00
C GLY A 265 13.62 14.90 13.88
N LEU A 266 12.39 14.45 14.13
CA LEU A 266 11.27 14.65 13.22
C LEU A 266 10.90 16.14 13.10
N TYR A 267 10.75 16.84 14.23
CA TYR A 267 10.46 18.28 14.25
C TYR A 267 11.51 19.08 13.49
N ASP A 268 12.78 18.82 13.74
CA ASP A 268 13.91 19.51 13.10
C ASP A 268 13.95 19.27 11.58
N LEU A 269 13.47 18.11 11.14
CA LEU A 269 13.39 17.75 9.72
C LEU A 269 12.24 18.48 9.00
N VAL A 270 11.03 18.46 9.56
CA VAL A 270 9.83 18.98 8.87
C VAL A 270 9.63 20.48 9.01
N SER A 271 10.10 21.09 10.11
CA SER A 271 9.89 22.50 10.41
C SER A 271 10.50 23.46 9.36
N PRO A 272 11.74 23.26 8.87
CA PRO A 272 12.26 24.08 7.77
C PRO A 272 11.46 23.93 6.47
N ILE A 273 11.01 22.71 6.16
CA ILE A 273 10.19 22.45 4.96
C ILE A 273 8.87 23.20 5.05
N ALA A 274 8.17 23.09 6.18
CA ALA A 274 6.91 23.76 6.42
C ALA A 274 7.03 25.27 6.20
N ARG A 275 8.02 25.93 6.85
CA ARG A 275 8.26 27.37 6.70
C ARG A 275 8.63 27.78 5.27
N ASN A 276 9.54 27.06 4.64
CA ASN A 276 10.03 27.43 3.31
C ASN A 276 9.00 27.22 2.19
N HIS A 277 8.02 26.34 2.42
CA HIS A 277 6.99 26.00 1.42
C HIS A 277 5.58 26.47 1.82
N GLY A 278 5.45 27.31 2.85
CA GLY A 278 4.16 27.88 3.26
C GLY A 278 3.12 26.82 3.62
N LEU A 279 3.51 25.85 4.45
CA LEU A 279 2.66 24.72 4.87
C LEU A 279 2.47 24.76 6.39
N ASP A 280 1.26 24.47 6.83
CA ASP A 280 0.99 24.08 8.23
C ASP A 280 0.84 22.55 8.28
N ILE A 281 1.51 21.90 9.22
CA ILE A 281 1.55 20.44 9.32
C ILE A 281 1.09 20.01 10.72
N LYS A 282 0.00 19.23 10.76
CA LYS A 282 -0.39 18.49 11.95
C LYS A 282 0.17 17.08 11.85
N VAL A 283 0.97 16.71 12.85
CA VAL A 283 1.60 15.40 12.94
C VAL A 283 0.91 14.62 14.04
N SER A 284 0.29 13.51 13.70
CA SER A 284 -0.16 12.52 14.68
C SER A 284 0.84 11.37 14.71
N VAL A 285 1.51 11.18 15.85
CA VAL A 285 2.33 10.00 16.11
C VAL A 285 1.39 8.87 16.48
N LEU A 286 1.17 7.92 15.58
CA LEU A 286 0.20 6.84 15.74
C LEU A 286 0.76 5.68 16.57
N SER A 287 2.04 5.39 16.38
CA SER A 287 2.77 4.31 17.05
C SER A 287 4.23 4.72 17.18
N MET A 288 4.88 4.26 18.24
CA MET A 288 6.31 4.47 18.46
C MET A 288 6.93 3.13 18.86
N GLN A 289 7.86 2.65 18.06
CA GLN A 289 8.53 1.37 18.28
C GLN A 289 9.95 1.59 18.80
N ASP A 290 10.31 0.87 19.85
CA ASP A 290 11.67 0.85 20.37
C ASP A 290 12.60 0.13 19.37
N MET A 291 13.58 0.86 18.87
CA MET A 291 14.60 0.40 17.92
C MET A 291 15.95 0.16 18.59
N THR A 292 16.03 0.18 19.92
CA THR A 292 17.26 -0.19 20.61
C THR A 292 17.61 -1.66 20.35
N GLU A 293 18.89 -2.01 20.50
CA GLU A 293 19.44 -3.33 20.12
C GLU A 293 18.65 -4.54 20.69
N ASN A 294 18.00 -4.36 21.83
CA ASN A 294 17.19 -5.40 22.48
C ASN A 294 15.70 -5.34 22.13
N GLY A 295 15.28 -4.38 21.32
CA GLY A 295 13.89 -4.21 20.94
C GLY A 295 13.40 -5.31 19.98
N HIS A 296 12.16 -5.79 20.19
CA HIS A 296 11.58 -6.77 19.28
C HIS A 296 11.43 -6.21 17.85
N SER A 297 11.10 -4.94 17.71
CA SER A 297 10.85 -4.30 16.42
C SER A 297 12.09 -4.26 15.53
N ILE A 298 13.26 -3.89 16.06
CA ILE A 298 14.49 -3.88 15.29
C ILE A 298 14.89 -5.30 14.85
N GLN A 299 14.71 -6.31 15.69
CA GLN A 299 15.01 -7.68 15.33
C GLN A 299 14.12 -8.20 14.20
N ALA A 300 12.84 -7.81 14.18
CA ALA A 300 11.92 -8.15 13.10
C ALA A 300 12.32 -7.48 11.77
N VAL A 301 12.66 -6.19 11.80
CA VAL A 301 13.13 -5.44 10.62
C VAL A 301 14.42 -6.05 10.07
N ILE A 302 15.41 -6.31 10.92
CA ILE A 302 16.69 -6.92 10.52
C ILE A 302 16.49 -8.26 9.81
N ARG A 303 15.63 -9.14 10.36
CA ARG A 303 15.33 -10.43 9.73
C ARG A 303 14.64 -10.25 8.39
N ALA A 304 13.59 -9.43 8.34
CA ALA A 304 12.86 -9.19 7.09
C ALA A 304 13.78 -8.65 5.98
N VAL A 305 14.64 -7.69 6.30
CA VAL A 305 15.59 -7.14 5.33
C VAL A 305 16.64 -8.19 4.93
N ALA A 306 17.21 -8.95 5.88
CA ALA A 306 18.19 -9.98 5.58
C ALA A 306 17.64 -11.05 4.63
N ASP A 307 16.41 -11.50 4.89
CA ASP A 307 15.73 -12.48 4.03
C ASP A 307 15.48 -11.90 2.63
N GLU A 308 15.02 -10.65 2.53
CA GLU A 308 14.69 -9.99 1.26
C GLU A 308 15.93 -9.78 0.37
N ILE A 309 17.05 -9.30 0.92
CA ILE A 309 18.28 -9.06 0.14
C ILE A 309 19.22 -10.27 0.12
N SER A 310 18.81 -11.39 0.70
CA SER A 310 19.63 -12.61 0.83
C SER A 310 21.01 -12.35 1.45
N ALA A 311 21.06 -11.51 2.49
CA ALA A 311 22.28 -11.15 3.20
C ALA A 311 22.40 -11.85 4.55
N GLU A 312 23.64 -11.94 5.05
CA GLU A 312 23.93 -12.42 6.39
C GLU A 312 23.29 -11.53 7.46
N LEU A 313 22.54 -12.14 8.39
CA LEU A 313 21.80 -11.46 9.45
C LEU A 313 22.67 -10.47 10.24
N GLU A 314 23.92 -10.84 10.54
CA GLU A 314 24.85 -10.02 11.29
C GLU A 314 25.28 -8.78 10.52
N THR A 315 25.47 -8.87 9.19
CA THR A 315 25.78 -7.74 8.34
C THR A 315 24.66 -6.71 8.34
N VAL A 316 23.41 -7.18 8.23
CA VAL A 316 22.23 -6.31 8.27
C VAL A 316 22.06 -5.70 9.66
N ARG A 317 22.27 -6.49 10.73
CA ARG A 317 22.21 -5.99 12.10
C ARG A 317 23.22 -4.86 12.34
N GLN A 318 24.46 -5.04 11.94
CA GLN A 318 25.49 -4.01 12.10
C GLN A 318 25.15 -2.73 11.35
N ALA A 319 24.64 -2.86 10.12
CA ALA A 319 24.23 -1.70 9.32
C ALA A 319 23.11 -0.89 10.01
N TYR A 320 22.12 -1.55 10.61
CA TYR A 320 21.08 -0.86 11.38
C TYR A 320 21.58 -0.24 12.67
N VAL A 321 22.45 -0.93 13.41
CA VAL A 321 23.08 -0.37 14.63
C VAL A 321 23.85 0.90 14.30
N ASP A 322 24.62 0.89 13.22
CA ASP A 322 25.38 2.06 12.79
C ASP A 322 24.47 3.19 12.30
N LEU A 323 23.38 2.88 11.58
CA LEU A 323 22.37 3.85 11.19
C LEU A 323 21.74 4.54 12.41
N LEU A 324 21.30 3.78 13.41
CA LEU A 324 20.71 4.32 14.63
C LEU A 324 21.67 5.25 15.38
N ARG A 325 22.96 4.85 15.49
CA ARG A 325 24.00 5.68 16.10
C ARG A 325 24.22 6.98 15.30
N GLN A 326 24.36 6.89 13.98
CA GLN A 326 24.57 8.06 13.10
C GLN A 326 23.40 9.05 13.18
N ARG A 327 22.18 8.55 13.33
CA ARG A 327 20.97 9.37 13.43
C ARG A 327 20.64 9.81 14.85
N ASN A 328 21.38 9.35 15.86
CA ASN A 328 21.05 9.51 17.26
C ASN A 328 19.58 9.10 17.55
N ALA A 329 19.15 8.02 16.89
CA ALA A 329 17.79 7.55 16.95
C ALA A 329 17.66 6.33 17.86
N THR A 330 16.56 6.27 18.58
CA THR A 330 16.21 5.15 19.48
C THR A 330 14.83 4.59 19.20
N HIS A 331 14.03 5.28 18.39
CA HIS A 331 12.66 4.93 18.10
C HIS A 331 12.35 5.08 16.62
N LEU A 332 11.38 4.31 16.14
CA LEU A 332 10.71 4.48 14.88
C LEU A 332 9.27 4.93 15.15
N SER A 333 8.96 6.16 14.77
CA SER A 333 7.62 6.72 14.90
C SER A 333 6.85 6.56 13.60
N PHE A 334 5.66 5.95 13.66
CA PHE A 334 4.70 5.90 12.55
C PHE A 334 3.74 7.07 12.65
N LEU A 335 3.53 7.75 11.55
CA LEU A 335 2.98 9.09 11.49
C LEU A 335 1.81 9.18 10.52
N LEU A 336 0.83 10.01 10.87
CA LEU A 336 -0.10 10.60 9.92
C LEU A 336 0.14 12.10 9.89
N LEU A 337 0.43 12.62 8.71
CA LEU A 337 0.58 14.04 8.45
C LEU A 337 -0.69 14.57 7.79
N LEU A 338 -1.29 15.61 8.38
CA LEU A 338 -2.30 16.44 7.74
C LEU A 338 -1.66 17.78 7.40
N VAL A 339 -1.63 18.12 6.12
CA VAL A 339 -0.94 19.30 5.61
C VAL A 339 -1.93 20.23 4.93
N THR A 340 -1.84 21.51 5.22
CA THR A 340 -2.62 22.57 4.60
C THR A 340 -1.71 23.73 4.20
N HIS A 341 -2.20 24.65 3.37
CA HIS A 341 -1.52 25.93 3.19
C HIS A 341 -1.46 26.67 4.52
N GLY A 342 -0.33 27.32 4.80
CA GLY A 342 -0.12 28.01 6.06
C GLY A 342 1.18 28.81 6.13
N ASN A 343 1.65 29.04 7.34
CA ASN A 343 2.80 29.90 7.64
C ASN A 343 3.97 29.15 8.30
N GLY A 344 3.97 27.82 8.24
CA GLY A 344 5.04 26.99 8.81
C GLY A 344 4.76 26.49 10.22
N ALA A 345 3.51 26.49 10.65
CA ALA A 345 3.13 25.93 11.95
C ALA A 345 3.27 24.39 11.94
N ILE A 346 3.83 23.87 13.03
CA ILE A 346 3.88 22.42 13.30
C ILE A 346 3.14 22.17 14.60
N ASP A 347 2.10 21.35 14.52
CA ASP A 347 1.35 20.85 15.66
C ASP A 347 1.56 19.33 15.74
N MET A 348 2.13 18.87 16.86
CA MET A 348 2.45 17.45 17.04
C MET A 348 1.68 16.88 18.20
N THR A 349 0.91 15.82 17.92
CA THR A 349 0.16 15.06 18.93
C THR A 349 0.69 13.65 18.99
N ASP A 350 1.18 13.25 20.16
CA ASP A 350 1.59 11.86 20.42
C ASP A 350 0.37 11.05 20.90
N MET A 351 -0.05 10.11 20.05
CA MET A 351 -1.14 9.19 20.33
C MET A 351 -0.64 7.81 20.76
N SER A 352 0.68 7.59 20.77
CA SER A 352 1.30 6.28 21.03
C SER A 352 1.39 5.93 22.53
N VAL A 353 1.00 6.84 23.41
CA VAL A 353 1.42 6.88 24.83
C VAL A 353 0.69 5.90 25.75
N SER A 354 -0.29 5.16 25.31
CA SER A 354 -1.20 4.57 26.29
C SER A 354 -0.97 3.11 26.66
N GLY A 355 0.07 2.43 26.18
CA GLY A 355 0.25 1.00 26.45
C GLY A 355 -0.91 0.12 25.98
N SER A 356 -1.89 0.70 25.33
CA SER A 356 -2.94 0.05 24.58
C SER A 356 -2.54 0.01 23.11
N ALA A 357 -3.06 -0.96 22.39
CA ALA A 357 -2.79 -1.28 20.99
C ALA A 357 -2.38 -0.07 20.14
N ASP A 358 -1.30 -0.23 19.42
CA ASP A 358 -0.83 0.70 18.41
C ASP A 358 -1.98 1.13 17.50
N LEU A 359 -2.19 2.43 17.38
CA LEU A 359 -3.18 2.98 16.44
C LEU A 359 -2.81 2.72 14.97
N TRP A 360 -1.56 2.36 14.74
CA TRP A 360 -1.05 1.94 13.43
C TRP A 360 -1.39 0.49 13.13
N HIS A 361 -1.21 -0.36 14.15
CA HIS A 361 -1.37 -1.79 13.98
C HIS A 361 -2.82 -2.23 14.08
N VAL A 362 -3.15 -3.04 13.13
CA VAL A 362 -3.91 -4.23 13.37
C VAL A 362 -2.88 -5.25 13.86
N ASP A 363 -2.89 -5.51 15.16
CA ASP A 363 -1.93 -6.33 15.90
C ASP A 363 -1.25 -7.45 15.10
N PRO A 364 0.07 -7.54 15.00
CA PRO A 364 0.72 -8.72 14.47
C PRO A 364 0.59 -9.81 15.53
N LEU A 365 -0.31 -10.73 15.33
CA LEU A 365 -0.29 -12.00 16.06
C LEU A 365 0.94 -12.81 15.71
#